data_7682544ab9ba50d1a01e84976de18859
#
_entry.id   7682544ab9ba50d1a01e84976de18859
#
_cell.length_a   1.000
_cell.length_b   1.000
_cell.length_c   1.000
_cell.angle_alpha   90.00
_cell.angle_beta   90.00
_cell.angle_gamma   90.00
#
_symmetry.space_group_name_H-M   'P 1'
#
loop_
_entity.id
_entity.type
_entity.pdbx_description
1 polymer ?
#
loop_
_entity_poly.entity_id
_entity_poly.type
_entity_poly.pdbx_seq_one_letter_code
_entity_poly.pdbx_strand_id
1 'polypeptide(L)'
;MIERSYFMPRIIDSNDKNLIGDKVKALRKAKKMSQQTLSDRLETMAIYVCRGSISRIEDKSRTVTDIELYGISKVLETPIESFFES
;
A
#
# COMPACT_ATOMS: atom_id res chain seq x y z
N MET A 1 -27.14 -10.41 9.04
CA MET A 1 -26.71 -10.59 8.93
C MET A 1 -26.37 -10.89 8.93
N ILE A 2 -25.99 -10.78 9.10
CA ILE A 2 -25.40 -11.11 9.02
C ILE A 2 -24.85 -11.36 8.78
N GLU A 3 -24.53 -11.45 8.81
CA GLU A 3 -23.83 -11.69 8.42
C GLU A 3 -23.16 -11.63 8.14
N ARG A 4 -23.02 -11.53 8.35
CA ARG A 4 -22.25 -11.54 8.02
C ARG A 4 -21.63 -11.82 7.95
N SER A 5 -21.58 -11.89 8.10
CA SER A 5 -20.86 -12.21 7.86
C SER A 5 -20.26 -12.49 7.74
N TYR A 6 -20.25 -12.56 7.86
CA TYR A 6 -19.61 -12.86 7.67
C TYR A 6 -19.00 -13.27 7.44
N PHE A 7 -18.77 -13.39 7.27
CA PHE A 7 -18.08 -13.88 6.96
C PHE A 7 -17.14 -13.94 6.82
N MET A 8 -16.91 -14.05 7.60
CA MET A 8 -15.86 -13.62 7.12
C MET A 8 -14.87 -14.39 6.61
N PRO A 9 -14.87 -14.48 5.64
CA PRO A 9 -13.82 -15.16 5.00
C PRO A 9 -12.51 -14.61 5.43
N ARG A 10 -11.51 -15.41 5.38
CA ARG A 10 -10.18 -14.99 5.63
C ARG A 10 -9.73 -14.08 4.53
N ILE A 11 -9.39 -12.86 4.87
CA ILE A 11 -8.92 -11.88 3.92
C ILE A 11 -7.42 -11.69 3.97
N ILE A 12 -6.75 -12.24 4.96
CA ILE A 12 -5.31 -12.10 5.12
C ILE A 12 -4.67 -13.45 4.90
N ASP A 13 -3.79 -13.52 3.92
CA ASP A 13 -2.96 -14.70 3.72
C ASP A 13 -1.85 -14.67 4.77
N SER A 14 -1.56 -15.79 5.39
CA SER A 14 -0.56 -15.84 6.44
C SER A 14 0.82 -15.44 5.97
N ASN A 15 1.09 -15.52 4.68
CA ASN A 15 2.37 -15.13 4.10
C ASN A 15 2.44 -13.66 3.73
N ASP A 16 1.30 -12.99 3.66
CA ASP A 16 1.27 -11.57 3.30
C ASP A 16 1.47 -10.72 4.55
N LYS A 17 2.32 -9.72 4.43
CA LYS A 17 2.64 -8.82 5.53
C LYS A 17 1.88 -7.51 5.47
N ASN A 18 1.16 -7.25 4.38
CA ASN A 18 0.30 -6.08 4.27
C ASN A 18 -0.84 -6.39 3.32
N LEU A 19 -1.87 -5.55 3.35
CA LEU A 19 -3.08 -5.74 2.55
C LEU A 19 -3.10 -4.85 1.32
N ILE A 20 -2.16 -3.92 1.20
CA ILE A 20 -2.30 -2.81 0.26
C ILE A 20 -1.32 -2.88 -0.92
N GLY A 21 -0.40 -3.84 -0.91
CA GLY A 21 0.70 -3.85 -1.88
C GLY A 21 0.25 -3.85 -3.33
N ASP A 22 -0.74 -4.68 -3.65
CA ASP A 22 -1.24 -4.74 -5.03
C ASP A 22 -1.83 -3.41 -5.47
N LYS A 23 -2.57 -2.76 -4.57
CA LYS A 23 -3.21 -1.48 -4.89
C LYS A 23 -2.14 -0.39 -5.04
N VAL A 24 -1.13 -0.40 -4.18
CA VAL A 24 -0.02 0.57 -4.30
C VAL A 24 0.62 0.45 -5.67
N LYS A 25 0.92 -0.77 -6.08
CA LYS A 25 1.55 -1.00 -7.38
C LYS A 25 0.64 -0.53 -8.53
N ALA A 26 -0.65 -0.88 -8.46
CA ALA A 26 -1.59 -0.53 -9.52
C ALA A 26 -1.75 0.99 -9.63
N LEU A 27 -1.90 1.68 -8.50
CA LEU A 27 -2.08 3.13 -8.50
C LEU A 27 -0.82 3.85 -8.96
N ARG A 28 0.35 3.35 -8.53
CA ARG A 28 1.62 3.91 -8.96
C ARG A 28 1.77 3.81 -10.48
N LYS A 29 1.49 2.63 -11.03
CA LYS A 29 1.59 2.42 -12.47
C LYS A 29 0.56 3.24 -13.24
N ALA A 30 -0.63 3.40 -12.69
CA ALA A 30 -1.65 4.23 -13.32
C ALA A 30 -1.20 5.68 -13.45
N LYS A 31 -0.37 6.14 -12.52
CA LYS A 31 0.20 7.49 -12.57
C LYS A 31 1.53 7.52 -13.31
N LYS A 32 1.93 6.42 -13.91
CA LYS A 32 3.19 6.30 -14.67
C LYS A 32 4.40 6.68 -13.82
N MET A 33 4.35 6.29 -12.56
CA MET A 33 5.37 6.62 -11.58
C MET A 33 6.24 5.40 -11.32
N SER A 34 7.56 5.59 -11.31
CA SER A 34 8.48 4.50 -10.96
C SER A 34 8.50 4.31 -9.45
N GLN A 35 9.02 3.17 -9.01
CA GLN A 35 9.23 2.95 -7.58
C GLN A 35 10.18 3.98 -7.00
N GLN A 36 11.20 4.36 -7.77
CA GLN A 36 12.16 5.38 -7.32
C GLN A 36 11.47 6.73 -7.15
N THR A 37 10.59 7.10 -8.08
CA THR A 37 9.86 8.36 -7.97
C THR A 37 8.97 8.38 -6.74
N LEU A 38 8.28 7.26 -6.44
CA LEU A 38 7.47 7.18 -5.24
C LEU A 38 8.35 7.35 -3.99
N SER A 39 9.50 6.69 -3.96
CA SER A 39 10.45 6.83 -2.86
C SER A 39 10.88 8.30 -2.70
N ASP A 40 11.23 8.96 -3.81
CA ASP A 40 11.69 10.34 -3.79
C ASP A 40 10.60 11.28 -3.25
N ARG A 41 9.36 11.07 -3.67
CA ARG A 41 8.27 11.92 -3.23
C ARG A 41 7.94 11.71 -1.76
N LEU A 42 8.05 10.49 -1.27
CA LEU A 42 7.87 10.23 0.16
C LEU A 42 8.97 10.93 0.97
N GLU A 43 10.17 10.97 0.42
CA GLU A 43 11.28 11.63 1.10
C GLU A 43 11.01 13.13 1.29
N THR A 44 10.32 13.78 0.34
CA THR A 44 9.97 15.18 0.49
C THR A 44 9.02 15.42 1.67
N MET A 45 8.37 14.37 2.15
CA MET A 45 7.50 14.42 3.31
C MET A 45 8.20 13.91 4.56
N ALA A 46 9.54 13.72 4.49
CA ALA A 46 10.35 13.16 5.56
C ALA A 46 9.94 11.73 5.91
N ILE A 47 9.41 10.99 4.94
CA ILE A 47 9.06 9.58 5.08
C ILE A 47 10.05 8.79 4.24
N TYR A 48 10.93 8.05 4.90
CA TYR A 48 12.07 7.45 4.22
C TYR A 48 11.79 5.97 3.95
N VAL A 49 11.37 5.69 2.71
CA VAL A 49 11.11 4.34 2.22
C VAL A 49 11.88 4.19 0.93
N CYS A 50 12.98 3.47 0.95
CA CYS A 50 13.81 3.33 -0.24
C CYS A 50 13.12 2.48 -1.29
N ARG A 51 13.63 2.53 -2.52
CA ARG A 51 13.03 1.81 -3.64
C ARG A 51 12.88 0.31 -3.35
N GLY A 52 13.89 -0.29 -2.72
CA GLY A 52 13.81 -1.70 -2.36
C GLY A 52 12.70 -1.99 -1.36
N SER A 53 12.47 -1.08 -0.42
CA SER A 53 11.37 -1.23 0.52
C SER A 53 10.02 -1.07 -0.16
N ILE A 54 9.92 -0.16 -1.14
CA ILE A 54 8.68 -0.03 -1.91
C ILE A 54 8.41 -1.31 -2.68
N SER A 55 9.45 -1.90 -3.26
CA SER A 55 9.29 -3.19 -3.95
C SER A 55 8.74 -4.25 -3.00
N ARG A 56 9.23 -4.30 -1.76
CA ARG A 56 8.76 -5.28 -0.79
C ARG A 56 7.35 -4.97 -0.29
N ILE A 57 6.95 -3.70 -0.25
CA ILE A 57 5.56 -3.35 0.05
C ILE A 57 4.66 -3.89 -1.05
N GLU A 58 5.06 -3.68 -2.30
CA GLU A 58 4.23 -4.07 -3.44
C GLU A 58 4.09 -5.57 -3.59
N ASP A 59 5.11 -6.34 -3.21
CA ASP A 59 5.00 -7.80 -3.26
C ASP A 59 4.50 -8.37 -1.93
N LYS A 60 4.17 -7.51 -0.97
CA LYS A 60 3.55 -7.85 0.31
C LYS A 60 4.47 -8.67 1.21
N SER A 61 5.78 -8.52 1.04
CA SER A 61 6.75 -9.23 1.87
C SER A 61 7.21 -8.41 3.08
N ARG A 62 6.66 -7.21 3.28
CA ARG A 62 6.99 -6.37 4.41
C ARG A 62 5.75 -5.66 4.93
N THR A 63 5.77 -5.33 6.21
CA THR A 63 4.68 -4.56 6.81
C THR A 63 4.75 -3.10 6.36
N VAL A 64 3.65 -2.38 6.52
CA VAL A 64 3.54 -0.96 6.20
C VAL A 64 3.09 -0.25 7.47
N THR A 65 3.83 0.78 7.88
CA THR A 65 3.43 1.56 9.05
C THR A 65 2.32 2.54 8.67
N ASP A 66 1.63 3.06 9.68
CA ASP A 66 0.57 4.04 9.41
C ASP A 66 1.14 5.32 8.79
N ILE A 67 2.34 5.72 9.19
CA ILE A 67 2.99 6.89 8.61
C ILE A 67 3.28 6.65 7.13
N GLU A 68 3.78 5.47 6.80
CA GLU A 68 4.06 5.12 5.41
C GLU A 68 2.78 5.08 4.59
N LEU A 69 1.72 4.50 5.12
CA LEU A 69 0.44 4.44 4.44
C LEU A 69 -0.10 5.85 4.20
N TYR A 70 -0.02 6.71 5.20
CA TYR A 70 -0.46 8.09 5.06
C TYR A 70 0.29 8.78 3.92
N GLY A 71 1.63 8.65 3.90
CA GLY A 71 2.45 9.27 2.86
C GLY A 71 2.13 8.73 1.48
N ILE A 72 2.00 7.42 1.36
CA ILE A 72 1.67 6.79 0.09
C ILE A 72 0.33 7.28 -0.42
N SER A 73 -0.67 7.39 0.46
CA SER A 73 -1.99 7.89 0.05
C SER A 73 -1.91 9.31 -0.46
N LYS A 74 -1.08 10.15 0.15
CA LYS A 74 -0.91 11.54 -0.30
C LYS A 74 -0.20 11.61 -1.64
N VAL A 75 0.88 10.86 -1.81
CA VAL A 75 1.63 10.88 -3.05
C VAL A 75 0.77 10.35 -4.20
N LEU A 76 0.02 9.29 -3.97
CA LEU A 76 -0.82 8.68 -5.00
C LEU A 76 -2.19 9.37 -5.10
N GLU A 77 -2.45 10.37 -4.27
CA GLU A 77 -3.70 11.15 -4.30
C GLU A 77 -4.93 10.25 -4.23
N THR A 78 -4.88 9.29 -3.32
CA THR A 78 -5.91 8.26 -3.20
C THR A 78 -6.32 8.17 -1.73
N PRO A 79 -7.63 8.15 -1.44
CA PRO A 79 -8.09 8.00 -0.06
C PRO A 79 -7.58 6.69 0.54
N ILE A 80 -7.24 6.71 1.82
CA ILE A 80 -6.67 5.54 2.47
C ILE A 80 -7.59 4.33 2.34
N GLU A 81 -8.90 4.54 2.50
CA GLU A 81 -9.84 3.43 2.43
C GLU A 81 -9.84 2.75 1.06
N SER A 82 -9.45 3.46 0.00
CA SER A 82 -9.38 2.85 -1.33
C SER A 82 -8.31 1.77 -1.44
N PHE A 83 -7.29 1.83 -0.57
CA PHE A 83 -6.23 0.82 -0.60
C PHE A 83 -6.72 -0.54 -0.11
N PHE A 84 -7.85 -0.58 0.57
CA PHE A 84 -8.41 -1.81 1.11
C PHE A 84 -9.60 -2.33 0.31
N GLU A 85 -9.92 -1.68 -0.79
CA GLU A 85 -11.01 -2.11 -1.68
C GLU A 85 -10.50 -3.11 -2.70
N SER A 86 -11.35 -4.06 -3.06
CA SER A 86 -10.98 -5.05 -4.06
C SER A 86 -11.02 -4.52 -5.46
#